data_eda453e39522e2138d786a335dd2b0d7
#
_entry.id   eda453e39522e2138d786a335dd2b0d7
#
_cell.length_a   1.000
_cell.length_b   1.000
_cell.length_c   1.000
_cell.angle_alpha   90.00
_cell.angle_beta   90.00
_cell.angle_gamma   90.00
#
_symmetry.space_group_name_H-M   'P 1'
#
loop_
_entity.id
_entity.type
_entity.pdbx_description
1 polymer ?
#
loop_
_entity_poly.entity_id
_entity_poly.type
_entity_poly.pdbx_seq_one_letter_code
_entity_poly.pdbx_strand_id
1 'polypeptide(L)'
;RKEVPVVKMTVKKKNIKIGVVGIGHLGNYHLQKYQKLDNCELIGVSDAIYERAKRAAETYGCQAFTDYRNLLDKVDAVSIAVPTGEHFQVAGDFLAAGIDVLIEKPICATVKEADELIELAGKNKLILQVGFVERFNPAVMALDKVITRPLFIEVHRLHPFFERGTDVDVVLDLMIHDLDIILKFVDSKIKSLEAVGVPVLSDKVDISNVRLSFACGCIANVTASRISAKTMQKIRFFSPEGYHAV
;
A
#
# COMPACT_ATOMS: atom_id res chain seq x y z
N ARG A 1 -3.86 52.40 -14.82
CA ARG A 1 -4.24 51.11 -14.23
C ARG A 1 -3.40 50.95 -12.97
N LYS A 2 -4.04 50.96 -11.78
CA LYS A 2 -3.37 50.72 -10.52
C LYS A 2 -3.18 49.22 -10.37
N GLU A 3 -1.94 48.75 -10.21
CA GLU A 3 -1.63 47.36 -9.88
C GLU A 3 -2.17 47.02 -8.48
N VAL A 4 -2.98 45.97 -8.41
CA VAL A 4 -3.46 45.41 -7.14
C VAL A 4 -2.33 44.58 -6.54
N PRO A 5 -1.87 44.84 -5.29
CA PRO A 5 -0.80 44.07 -4.70
C PRO A 5 -1.26 42.64 -4.45
N VAL A 6 -0.59 41.68 -5.08
CA VAL A 6 -0.79 40.23 -4.79
C VAL A 6 -0.21 39.94 -3.42
N VAL A 7 -1.07 39.88 -2.41
CA VAL A 7 -0.69 39.39 -1.07
C VAL A 7 -0.41 37.89 -1.19
N LYS A 8 0.87 37.49 -1.25
CA LYS A 8 1.29 36.10 -1.05
C LYS A 8 0.99 35.75 0.41
N MET A 9 -0.18 35.12 0.63
CA MET A 9 -0.43 34.44 1.88
C MET A 9 0.51 33.21 1.97
N THR A 10 1.61 33.38 2.70
CA THR A 10 2.41 32.25 3.20
C THR A 10 1.58 31.54 4.27
N VAL A 11 0.77 30.58 3.88
CA VAL A 11 0.20 29.61 4.82
C VAL A 11 1.39 28.87 5.41
N LYS A 12 1.72 29.13 6.69
CA LYS A 12 2.66 28.28 7.44
C LYS A 12 2.07 26.87 7.40
N LYS A 13 2.68 25.96 6.62
CA LYS A 13 2.30 24.55 6.64
C LYS A 13 2.48 24.05 8.07
N LYS A 14 1.39 23.68 8.73
CA LYS A 14 1.43 23.04 10.05
C LYS A 14 2.23 21.75 9.86
N ASN A 15 3.28 21.52 10.63
CA ASN A 15 3.97 20.24 10.64
C ASN A 15 3.00 19.17 11.14
N ILE A 16 2.85 18.09 10.37
CA ILE A 16 2.02 16.96 10.71
C ILE A 16 2.81 16.07 11.66
N LYS A 17 2.27 15.83 12.84
CA LYS A 17 2.84 14.93 13.83
C LYS A 17 2.56 13.48 13.42
N ILE A 18 3.61 12.69 13.24
CA ILE A 18 3.52 11.33 12.69
C ILE A 18 4.05 10.31 13.70
N GLY A 19 3.33 9.19 13.81
CA GLY A 19 3.78 7.96 14.45
C GLY A 19 4.03 6.84 13.43
N VAL A 20 4.87 5.87 13.80
CA VAL A 20 5.03 4.63 13.02
C VAL A 20 4.86 3.43 13.95
N VAL A 21 3.99 2.50 13.57
CA VAL A 21 3.70 1.27 14.31
C VAL A 21 4.16 0.07 13.49
N GLY A 22 4.99 -0.79 14.11
CA GLY A 22 5.67 -1.89 13.44
C GLY A 22 7.00 -1.46 12.81
N ILE A 23 8.11 -1.67 13.53
CA ILE A 23 9.47 -1.26 13.13
C ILE A 23 10.23 -2.45 12.51
N GLY A 24 9.54 -3.16 11.65
CA GLY A 24 10.11 -4.17 10.77
C GLY A 24 10.80 -3.54 9.55
N HIS A 25 10.94 -4.32 8.49
CA HIS A 25 11.57 -3.87 7.24
C HIS A 25 10.84 -2.66 6.61
N LEU A 26 9.51 -2.74 6.48
CA LEU A 26 8.71 -1.67 5.87
C LEU A 26 8.60 -0.45 6.77
N GLY A 27 8.37 -0.63 8.09
CA GLY A 27 8.33 0.49 9.01
C GLY A 27 9.62 1.32 9.03
N ASN A 28 10.78 0.68 8.91
CA ASN A 28 12.05 1.38 8.76
C ASN A 28 12.14 2.21 7.46
N TYR A 29 11.56 1.72 6.35
CA TYR A 29 11.47 2.54 5.12
C TYR A 29 10.55 3.75 5.30
N HIS A 30 9.43 3.61 6.01
CA HIS A 30 8.56 4.76 6.33
C HIS A 30 9.31 5.82 7.13
N LEU A 31 10.04 5.41 8.17
CA LEU A 31 10.87 6.33 8.98
C LEU A 31 11.87 7.11 8.12
N GLN A 32 12.61 6.41 7.25
CA GLN A 32 13.57 7.03 6.32
C GLN A 32 12.91 8.05 5.38
N LYS A 33 11.65 7.84 5.00
CA LYS A 33 10.93 8.79 4.15
C LYS A 33 10.45 9.99 4.94
N TYR A 34 9.85 9.79 6.11
CA TYR A 34 9.38 10.88 6.96
C TYR A 34 10.50 11.83 7.38
N GLN A 35 11.69 11.32 7.66
CA GLN A 35 12.87 12.14 7.98
C GLN A 35 13.24 13.15 6.87
N LYS A 36 12.85 12.86 5.61
CA LYS A 36 13.15 13.69 4.43
C LYS A 36 12.06 14.71 4.09
N LEU A 37 10.96 14.71 4.82
CA LEU A 37 9.82 15.57 4.56
C LEU A 37 9.83 16.78 5.51
N ASP A 38 9.95 17.99 4.96
CA ASP A 38 10.03 19.23 5.73
C ASP A 38 8.72 19.61 6.47
N ASN A 39 7.60 18.94 6.13
CA ASN A 39 6.29 19.20 6.72
C ASN A 39 5.83 18.11 7.69
N CYS A 40 6.73 17.22 8.10
CA CYS A 40 6.46 16.13 9.04
C CYS A 40 7.35 16.25 10.28
N GLU A 41 6.78 15.93 11.43
CA GLU A 41 7.47 15.76 12.70
C GLU A 41 7.26 14.35 13.20
N LEU A 42 8.32 13.56 13.30
CA LEU A 42 8.25 12.19 13.81
C LEU A 42 8.21 12.23 15.35
N ILE A 43 7.04 11.93 15.91
CA ILE A 43 6.80 11.99 17.37
C ILE A 43 7.27 10.73 18.07
N GLY A 44 6.99 9.56 17.49
CA GLY A 44 7.32 8.31 18.13
C GLY A 44 7.11 7.08 17.25
N VAL A 45 7.67 5.99 17.73
CA VAL A 45 7.61 4.67 17.10
C VAL A 45 7.16 3.62 18.10
N SER A 46 6.40 2.62 17.63
CA SER A 46 5.98 1.50 18.46
C SER A 46 6.28 0.17 17.77
N ASP A 47 6.82 -0.79 18.54
CA ASP A 47 7.01 -2.18 18.12
C ASP A 47 6.86 -3.10 19.33
N ALA A 48 6.22 -4.25 19.16
CA ALA A 48 6.08 -5.25 20.23
C ALA A 48 7.43 -5.68 20.81
N ILE A 49 8.50 -5.60 20.01
CA ILE A 49 9.88 -5.82 20.43
C ILE A 49 10.52 -4.47 20.76
N TYR A 50 10.57 -4.12 22.04
CA TYR A 50 11.07 -2.82 22.53
C TYR A 50 12.43 -2.41 21.96
N GLU A 51 13.36 -3.34 21.82
CA GLU A 51 14.69 -3.06 21.28
C GLU A 51 14.68 -2.58 19.82
N ARG A 52 13.65 -2.95 19.04
CA ARG A 52 13.45 -2.40 17.68
C ARG A 52 12.97 -0.95 17.74
N ALA A 53 11.95 -0.69 18.57
CA ALA A 53 11.44 0.66 18.77
C ALA A 53 12.53 1.60 19.31
N LYS A 54 13.28 1.15 20.31
CA LYS A 54 14.37 1.90 20.95
C LYS A 54 15.46 2.30 19.95
N ARG A 55 15.98 1.34 19.18
CA ARG A 55 17.02 1.62 18.17
C ARG A 55 16.52 2.61 17.09
N ALA A 56 15.29 2.45 16.66
CA ALA A 56 14.70 3.38 15.71
C ALA A 56 14.53 4.78 16.32
N ALA A 57 14.04 4.88 17.55
CA ALA A 57 13.87 6.13 18.26
C ALA A 57 15.20 6.89 18.46
N GLU A 58 16.25 6.18 18.84
CA GLU A 58 17.61 6.74 18.96
C GLU A 58 18.14 7.24 17.60
N THR A 59 17.87 6.48 16.50
CA THR A 59 18.34 6.85 15.16
C THR A 59 17.61 8.07 14.60
N TYR A 60 16.31 8.18 14.86
CA TYR A 60 15.44 9.21 14.24
C TYR A 60 15.06 10.35 15.20
N GLY A 61 15.50 10.31 16.47
CA GLY A 61 15.29 11.36 17.45
C GLY A 61 13.84 11.49 17.92
N CYS A 62 13.14 10.38 18.14
CA CYS A 62 11.74 10.33 18.56
C CYS A 62 11.53 9.44 19.80
N GLN A 63 10.29 9.26 20.26
CA GLN A 63 9.96 8.42 21.41
C GLN A 63 9.79 6.95 21.01
N ALA A 64 10.16 6.02 21.89
CA ALA A 64 9.98 4.58 21.71
C ALA A 64 8.88 4.05 22.63
N PHE A 65 7.99 3.20 22.07
CA PHE A 65 6.90 2.57 22.78
C PHE A 65 6.82 1.08 22.44
N THR A 66 6.36 0.24 23.40
CA THR A 66 5.93 -1.13 23.13
C THR A 66 4.45 -1.23 22.78
N ASP A 67 3.63 -0.36 23.39
CA ASP A 67 2.21 -0.26 23.10
C ASP A 67 1.93 0.96 22.21
N TYR A 68 1.40 0.72 21.00
CA TYR A 68 1.05 1.76 20.05
C TYR A 68 -0.01 2.74 20.56
N ARG A 69 -0.82 2.34 21.55
CA ARG A 69 -1.84 3.21 22.16
C ARG A 69 -1.25 4.45 22.81
N ASN A 70 0.04 4.38 23.18
CA ASN A 70 0.77 5.55 23.68
C ASN A 70 1.01 6.65 22.61
N LEU A 71 0.64 6.42 21.35
CA LEU A 71 0.69 7.40 20.27
C LEU A 71 -0.67 8.09 20.02
N LEU A 72 -1.80 7.53 20.52
CA LEU A 72 -3.16 7.97 20.20
C LEU A 72 -3.45 9.43 20.56
N ASP A 73 -2.77 9.99 21.56
CA ASP A 73 -2.94 11.39 21.99
C ASP A 73 -1.83 12.34 21.51
N LYS A 74 -0.89 11.84 20.69
CA LYS A 74 0.36 12.54 20.35
C LYS A 74 0.52 12.85 18.87
N VAL A 75 -0.20 12.16 17.99
CA VAL A 75 0.03 12.22 16.55
C VAL A 75 -1.22 12.70 15.79
N ASP A 76 -1.00 13.36 14.66
CA ASP A 76 -2.06 13.74 13.71
C ASP A 76 -2.30 12.63 12.68
N ALA A 77 -1.27 11.82 12.39
CA ALA A 77 -1.31 10.70 11.45
C ALA A 77 -0.37 9.56 11.88
N VAL A 78 -0.67 8.35 11.43
CA VAL A 78 0.14 7.15 11.72
C VAL A 78 0.40 6.32 10.48
N SER A 79 1.62 5.75 10.39
CA SER A 79 1.94 4.66 9.48
C SER A 79 1.92 3.33 10.21
N ILE A 80 1.19 2.35 9.67
CA ILE A 80 1.02 1.01 10.24
C ILE A 80 1.68 -0.01 9.32
N ALA A 81 2.70 -0.70 9.82
CA ALA A 81 3.49 -1.72 9.14
C ALA A 81 3.69 -2.97 10.01
N VAL A 82 2.67 -3.33 10.77
CA VAL A 82 2.58 -4.55 11.59
C VAL A 82 2.20 -5.77 10.71
N PRO A 83 2.19 -7.01 11.23
CA PRO A 83 1.62 -8.15 10.51
C PRO A 83 0.14 -7.93 10.16
N THR A 84 -0.29 -8.48 9.01
CA THR A 84 -1.65 -8.27 8.47
C THR A 84 -2.77 -8.57 9.47
N GLY A 85 -2.61 -9.61 10.31
CA GLY A 85 -3.60 -9.97 11.31
C GLY A 85 -3.85 -8.91 12.38
N GLU A 86 -2.94 -7.94 12.54
CA GLU A 86 -3.07 -6.84 13.50
C GLU A 86 -3.59 -5.54 12.86
N HIS A 87 -3.66 -5.48 11.53
CA HIS A 87 -4.02 -4.28 10.79
C HIS A 87 -5.36 -3.70 11.22
N PHE A 88 -6.39 -4.56 11.30
CA PHE A 88 -7.76 -4.13 11.63
C PHE A 88 -7.83 -3.46 13.00
N GLN A 89 -7.27 -4.11 14.03
CA GLN A 89 -7.32 -3.59 15.39
C GLN A 89 -6.54 -2.28 15.52
N VAL A 90 -5.30 -2.26 15.02
CA VAL A 90 -4.42 -1.10 15.16
C VAL A 90 -4.98 0.10 14.39
N ALA A 91 -5.41 -0.08 13.12
CA ALA A 91 -5.98 0.99 12.32
C ALA A 91 -7.31 1.49 12.89
N GLY A 92 -8.15 0.58 13.40
CA GLY A 92 -9.42 0.92 14.03
C GLY A 92 -9.25 1.82 15.24
N ASP A 93 -8.29 1.51 16.12
CA ASP A 93 -8.01 2.32 17.31
C ASP A 93 -7.57 3.76 16.93
N PHE A 94 -6.70 3.92 15.91
CA PHE A 94 -6.28 5.25 15.44
C PHE A 94 -7.43 6.01 14.76
N LEU A 95 -8.19 5.36 13.87
CA LEU A 95 -9.35 6.00 13.22
C LEU A 95 -10.43 6.40 14.22
N ALA A 96 -10.67 5.58 15.25
CA ALA A 96 -11.59 5.93 16.32
C ALA A 96 -11.11 7.12 17.16
N ALA A 97 -9.80 7.28 17.32
CA ALA A 97 -9.19 8.43 18.00
C ALA A 97 -9.10 9.70 17.13
N GLY A 98 -9.56 9.68 15.88
CA GLY A 98 -9.54 10.84 14.99
C GLY A 98 -8.21 11.07 14.29
N ILE A 99 -7.42 10.02 14.07
CA ILE A 99 -6.06 10.08 13.52
C ILE A 99 -6.06 9.49 12.10
N ASP A 100 -5.45 10.19 11.16
CA ASP A 100 -5.27 9.73 9.78
C ASP A 100 -4.34 8.51 9.71
N VAL A 101 -4.66 7.55 8.84
CA VAL A 101 -3.96 6.26 8.76
C VAL A 101 -3.39 6.00 7.37
N LEU A 102 -2.09 5.73 7.30
CA LEU A 102 -1.44 5.02 6.21
C LEU A 102 -1.16 3.58 6.68
N ILE A 103 -1.77 2.60 6.03
CA ILE A 103 -1.63 1.18 6.40
C ILE A 103 -0.97 0.41 5.25
N GLU A 104 -0.06 -0.51 5.58
CA GLU A 104 0.55 -1.38 4.58
C GLU A 104 -0.46 -2.37 3.97
N LYS A 105 -0.15 -2.83 2.78
CA LYS A 105 -0.95 -3.85 2.08
C LYS A 105 -0.72 -5.27 2.69
N PRO A 106 -1.72 -6.15 2.65
CA PRO A 106 -3.13 -5.86 2.36
C PRO A 106 -3.76 -5.04 3.48
N ILE A 107 -4.81 -4.29 3.20
CA ILE A 107 -5.47 -3.42 4.20
C ILE A 107 -5.90 -4.21 5.45
N CYS A 108 -6.46 -5.41 5.27
CA CYS A 108 -6.87 -6.34 6.32
C CYS A 108 -6.80 -7.78 5.82
N ALA A 109 -7.02 -8.74 6.71
CA ALA A 109 -7.11 -10.15 6.38
C ALA A 109 -8.40 -10.51 5.64
N THR A 110 -9.51 -9.80 5.92
CA THR A 110 -10.83 -10.04 5.34
C THR A 110 -11.43 -8.78 4.74
N VAL A 111 -12.32 -8.95 3.74
CA VAL A 111 -13.08 -7.84 3.13
C VAL A 111 -13.98 -7.14 4.16
N LYS A 112 -14.58 -7.91 5.07
CA LYS A 112 -15.44 -7.36 6.12
C LYS A 112 -14.69 -6.37 7.02
N GLU A 113 -13.49 -6.74 7.47
CA GLU A 113 -12.64 -5.84 8.26
C GLU A 113 -12.26 -4.57 7.48
N ALA A 114 -11.94 -4.72 6.18
CA ALA A 114 -11.62 -3.59 5.31
C ALA A 114 -12.81 -2.63 5.17
N ASP A 115 -14.04 -3.16 4.95
CA ASP A 115 -15.26 -2.36 4.85
C ASP A 115 -15.54 -1.59 6.16
N GLU A 116 -15.35 -2.24 7.32
CA GLU A 116 -15.52 -1.60 8.63
C GLU A 116 -14.53 -0.43 8.83
N LEU A 117 -13.26 -0.58 8.42
CA LEU A 117 -12.27 0.52 8.49
C LEU A 117 -12.62 1.66 7.53
N ILE A 118 -13.08 1.35 6.32
CA ILE A 118 -13.50 2.35 5.31
C ILE A 118 -14.70 3.15 5.84
N GLU A 119 -15.69 2.46 6.43
CA GLU A 119 -16.86 3.11 7.02
C GLU A 119 -16.45 4.02 8.19
N LEU A 120 -15.59 3.52 9.09
CA LEU A 120 -15.10 4.28 10.23
C LEU A 120 -14.32 5.54 9.80
N ALA A 121 -13.43 5.42 8.83
CA ALA A 121 -12.69 6.56 8.28
C ALA A 121 -13.64 7.58 7.64
N GLY A 122 -14.61 7.11 6.83
CA GLY A 122 -15.61 7.96 6.19
C GLY A 122 -16.48 8.71 7.20
N LYS A 123 -16.96 8.01 8.25
CA LYS A 123 -17.77 8.60 9.34
C LYS A 123 -17.01 9.70 10.08
N ASN A 124 -15.73 9.47 10.34
CA ASN A 124 -14.89 10.43 11.07
C ASN A 124 -14.22 11.46 10.14
N LYS A 125 -14.44 11.40 8.81
CA LYS A 125 -13.82 12.26 7.78
C LYS A 125 -12.29 12.23 7.81
N LEU A 126 -11.73 11.05 8.03
CA LEU A 126 -10.31 10.79 8.11
C LEU A 126 -9.78 10.19 6.80
N ILE A 127 -8.48 10.34 6.60
CA ILE A 127 -7.76 9.68 5.52
C ILE A 127 -7.41 8.26 5.96
N LEU A 128 -7.84 7.28 5.16
CA LEU A 128 -7.35 5.90 5.23
C LEU A 128 -6.67 5.58 3.89
N GLN A 129 -5.36 5.54 3.89
CA GLN A 129 -4.55 5.27 2.70
C GLN A 129 -3.88 3.90 2.82
N VAL A 130 -3.99 3.08 1.76
CA VAL A 130 -3.29 1.79 1.69
C VAL A 130 -1.95 1.95 0.97
N GLY A 131 -0.91 1.27 1.45
CA GLY A 131 0.47 1.34 0.97
C GLY A 131 0.72 0.62 -0.37
N PHE A 132 -0.05 0.92 -1.41
CA PHE A 132 0.18 0.41 -2.77
C PHE A 132 1.33 1.16 -3.46
N VAL A 133 2.55 0.94 -2.98
CA VAL A 133 3.74 1.68 -3.43
C VAL A 133 4.09 1.48 -4.91
N GLU A 134 3.76 0.33 -5.49
CA GLU A 134 4.00 0.04 -6.91
C GLU A 134 3.21 0.98 -7.85
N ARG A 135 2.10 1.54 -7.40
CA ARG A 135 1.36 2.58 -8.13
C ARG A 135 2.22 3.82 -8.42
N PHE A 136 3.20 4.09 -7.57
CA PHE A 136 4.12 5.24 -7.64
C PHE A 136 5.49 4.87 -8.23
N ASN A 137 5.65 3.64 -8.73
CA ASN A 137 6.83 3.25 -9.47
C ASN A 137 6.99 4.15 -10.71
N PRO A 138 8.16 4.79 -10.93
CA PRO A 138 8.36 5.72 -12.05
C PRO A 138 7.99 5.13 -13.42
N ALA A 139 8.24 3.83 -13.64
CA ALA A 139 7.88 3.14 -14.88
C ALA A 139 6.35 3.05 -15.02
N VAL A 140 5.61 2.73 -13.95
CA VAL A 140 4.14 2.71 -13.94
C VAL A 140 3.58 4.13 -14.12
N MET A 141 4.15 5.13 -13.47
CA MET A 141 3.73 6.53 -13.60
C MET A 141 3.95 7.06 -15.04
N ALA A 142 5.00 6.61 -15.73
CA ALA A 142 5.25 6.99 -17.12
C ALA A 142 4.13 6.50 -18.06
N LEU A 143 3.48 5.38 -17.73
CA LEU A 143 2.37 4.83 -18.51
C LEU A 143 1.09 5.67 -18.45
N ASP A 144 0.89 6.49 -17.40
CA ASP A 144 -0.29 7.36 -17.25
C ASP A 144 -0.49 8.31 -18.43
N LYS A 145 0.59 8.63 -19.15
CA LYS A 145 0.56 9.56 -20.30
C LYS A 145 0.33 8.88 -21.64
N VAL A 146 0.50 7.56 -21.71
CA VAL A 146 0.52 6.83 -22.98
C VAL A 146 -0.57 5.75 -23.08
N ILE A 147 -1.08 5.26 -21.96
CA ILE A 147 -2.14 4.26 -21.94
C ILE A 147 -3.47 4.95 -21.65
N THR A 148 -4.36 4.95 -22.64
CA THR A 148 -5.68 5.55 -22.51
C THR A 148 -6.80 4.50 -22.53
N ARG A 149 -6.66 3.43 -23.33
CA ARG A 149 -7.65 2.37 -23.52
C ARG A 149 -6.99 1.02 -23.71
N PRO A 150 -6.55 0.34 -22.64
CA PRO A 150 -5.99 -0.99 -22.76
C PRO A 150 -7.07 -1.98 -23.25
N LEU A 151 -6.74 -2.81 -24.25
CA LEU A 151 -7.59 -3.88 -24.76
C LEU A 151 -7.21 -5.23 -24.16
N PHE A 152 -5.90 -5.43 -23.92
CA PHE A 152 -5.39 -6.63 -23.33
C PHE A 152 -4.21 -6.28 -22.41
N ILE A 153 -4.16 -6.91 -21.24
CA ILE A 153 -3.10 -6.74 -20.25
C ILE A 153 -2.57 -8.12 -19.87
N GLU A 154 -1.26 -8.25 -19.81
CA GLU A 154 -0.60 -9.47 -19.37
C GLU A 154 0.44 -9.15 -18.30
N VAL A 155 0.34 -9.85 -17.18
CA VAL A 155 1.18 -9.62 -16.00
C VAL A 155 1.82 -10.91 -15.52
N HIS A 156 3.13 -10.83 -15.26
CA HIS A 156 3.89 -11.86 -14.59
C HIS A 156 4.65 -11.26 -13.42
N ARG A 157 4.33 -11.72 -12.20
CA ARG A 157 5.07 -11.39 -10.98
C ARG A 157 5.57 -12.68 -10.35
N LEU A 158 6.81 -12.98 -10.62
CA LEU A 158 7.43 -14.25 -10.28
C LEU A 158 8.61 -13.99 -9.34
N HIS A 159 8.68 -14.75 -8.23
CA HIS A 159 9.77 -14.70 -7.27
C HIS A 159 10.22 -16.11 -6.87
N PRO A 160 11.49 -16.30 -6.51
CA PRO A 160 11.92 -17.47 -5.75
C PRO A 160 11.21 -17.54 -4.40
N PHE A 161 11.17 -18.73 -3.82
CA PHE A 161 10.56 -18.93 -2.51
C PHE A 161 11.40 -18.28 -1.41
N PHE A 162 10.72 -17.50 -0.57
CA PHE A 162 11.24 -16.95 0.67
C PHE A 162 10.24 -17.24 1.78
N GLU A 163 10.71 -17.55 2.99
CA GLU A 163 9.84 -17.78 4.15
C GLU A 163 9.01 -16.55 4.55
N ARG A 164 9.44 -15.37 4.15
CA ARG A 164 8.72 -14.11 4.41
C ARG A 164 7.47 -14.00 3.54
N GLY A 165 6.34 -13.57 4.14
CA GLY A 165 5.07 -13.36 3.44
C GLY A 165 4.29 -14.65 3.18
N THR A 166 4.66 -15.76 3.86
CA THR A 166 3.96 -17.05 3.75
C THR A 166 2.75 -17.17 4.68
N ASP A 167 2.49 -16.16 5.49
CA ASP A 167 1.30 -16.02 6.33
C ASP A 167 0.01 -15.78 5.52
N VAL A 168 0.15 -15.26 4.29
CA VAL A 168 -0.96 -15.01 3.36
C VAL A 168 -0.73 -15.71 2.01
N ASP A 169 -1.79 -15.84 1.21
CA ASP A 169 -1.72 -16.34 -0.17
C ASP A 169 -0.91 -15.40 -1.06
N VAL A 170 -0.30 -15.95 -2.12
CA VAL A 170 0.45 -15.19 -3.14
C VAL A 170 -0.38 -14.08 -3.79
N VAL A 171 -1.70 -14.19 -3.76
CA VAL A 171 -2.62 -13.16 -4.25
C VAL A 171 -2.52 -11.91 -3.39
N LEU A 172 -2.59 -12.03 -2.07
CA LEU A 172 -2.50 -10.92 -1.13
C LEU A 172 -1.06 -10.44 -0.90
N ASP A 173 -0.06 -11.30 -1.12
CA ASP A 173 1.34 -10.91 -1.00
C ASP A 173 1.86 -10.22 -2.27
N LEU A 174 1.68 -10.81 -3.45
CA LEU A 174 2.27 -10.37 -4.70
C LEU A 174 1.26 -9.81 -5.71
N MET A 175 0.21 -10.57 -6.06
CA MET A 175 -0.72 -10.22 -7.13
C MET A 175 -1.50 -8.92 -6.84
N ILE A 176 -1.73 -8.60 -5.59
CA ILE A 176 -2.48 -7.41 -5.16
C ILE A 176 -1.89 -6.10 -5.74
N HIS A 177 -0.58 -6.02 -5.92
CA HIS A 177 0.08 -4.87 -6.56
C HIS A 177 -0.30 -4.74 -8.03
N ASP A 178 -0.37 -5.86 -8.74
CA ASP A 178 -0.71 -5.90 -10.16
C ASP A 178 -2.20 -5.63 -10.37
N LEU A 179 -3.04 -6.15 -9.48
CA LEU A 179 -4.48 -5.85 -9.48
C LEU A 179 -4.73 -4.37 -9.27
N ASP A 180 -4.02 -3.73 -8.35
CA ASP A 180 -4.10 -2.28 -8.11
C ASP A 180 -3.70 -1.48 -9.35
N ILE A 181 -2.60 -1.86 -10.03
CA ILE A 181 -2.15 -1.22 -11.27
C ILE A 181 -3.18 -1.43 -12.40
N ILE A 182 -3.70 -2.65 -12.58
CA ILE A 182 -4.72 -2.94 -13.61
C ILE A 182 -5.96 -2.09 -13.39
N LEU A 183 -6.48 -2.03 -12.15
CA LEU A 183 -7.67 -1.25 -11.81
C LEU A 183 -7.46 0.26 -11.95
N LYS A 184 -6.22 0.74 -11.86
CA LYS A 184 -5.87 2.14 -12.17
C LYS A 184 -6.01 2.46 -13.66
N PHE A 185 -5.60 1.52 -14.55
CA PHE A 185 -5.60 1.76 -16.00
C PHE A 185 -6.89 1.32 -16.70
N VAL A 186 -7.70 0.45 -16.09
CA VAL A 186 -8.97 -0.01 -16.66
C VAL A 186 -10.13 0.61 -15.88
N ASP A 187 -10.63 1.74 -16.36
CA ASP A 187 -11.81 2.41 -15.78
C ASP A 187 -13.09 1.68 -16.24
N SER A 188 -13.30 0.47 -15.73
CA SER A 188 -14.46 -0.36 -16.05
C SER A 188 -14.71 -1.41 -14.99
N LYS A 189 -15.98 -1.81 -14.83
CA LYS A 189 -16.37 -2.89 -13.91
C LYS A 189 -15.87 -4.24 -14.42
N ILE A 190 -15.43 -5.09 -13.50
CA ILE A 190 -15.14 -6.50 -13.78
C ILE A 190 -16.47 -7.20 -14.10
N LYS A 191 -16.55 -7.85 -15.27
CA LYS A 191 -17.69 -8.61 -15.74
C LYS A 191 -17.63 -10.07 -15.32
N SER A 192 -16.45 -10.67 -15.41
CA SER A 192 -16.18 -12.04 -14.96
C SER A 192 -14.74 -12.21 -14.50
N LEU A 193 -14.53 -13.19 -13.64
CA LEU A 193 -13.25 -13.58 -13.08
C LEU A 193 -13.13 -15.10 -13.13
N GLU A 194 -12.01 -15.59 -13.66
CA GLU A 194 -11.59 -16.99 -13.62
C GLU A 194 -10.25 -17.06 -12.92
N ALA A 195 -10.14 -17.87 -11.86
CA ALA A 195 -8.92 -17.94 -11.06
C ALA A 195 -8.60 -19.40 -10.69
N VAL A 196 -7.32 -19.71 -10.73
CA VAL A 196 -6.76 -20.93 -10.17
C VAL A 196 -5.61 -20.60 -9.24
N GLY A 197 -5.46 -21.37 -8.18
CA GLY A 197 -4.36 -21.22 -7.23
C GLY A 197 -3.96 -22.58 -6.66
N VAL A 198 -2.67 -22.79 -6.45
CA VAL A 198 -2.13 -24.07 -5.98
C VAL A 198 -1.10 -23.82 -4.87
N PRO A 199 -1.24 -24.50 -3.70
CA PRO A 199 -0.19 -24.61 -2.71
C PRO A 199 0.84 -25.65 -3.19
N VAL A 200 2.14 -25.33 -3.09
CA VAL A 200 3.21 -26.22 -3.56
C VAL A 200 4.30 -26.41 -2.52
N LEU A 201 4.79 -25.34 -1.91
CA LEU A 201 5.86 -25.35 -0.89
C LEU A 201 5.36 -24.90 0.49
N SER A 202 4.22 -24.23 0.57
CA SER A 202 3.60 -23.80 1.82
C SER A 202 2.15 -24.29 1.91
N ASP A 203 1.51 -24.09 3.07
CA ASP A 203 0.09 -24.40 3.28
C ASP A 203 -0.85 -23.34 2.64
N LYS A 204 -0.29 -22.30 2.03
CA LYS A 204 -1.01 -21.24 1.33
C LYS A 204 -0.83 -21.38 -0.18
N VAL A 205 -1.64 -20.69 -0.96
CA VAL A 205 -1.47 -20.62 -2.41
C VAL A 205 -0.13 -19.98 -2.76
N ASP A 206 0.76 -20.72 -3.42
CA ASP A 206 2.11 -20.29 -3.81
C ASP A 206 2.21 -19.81 -5.25
N ILE A 207 1.30 -20.27 -6.10
CA ILE A 207 1.15 -19.83 -7.49
C ILE A 207 -0.32 -19.64 -7.81
N SER A 208 -0.64 -18.54 -8.48
CA SER A 208 -2.01 -18.23 -8.93
C SER A 208 -2.00 -17.65 -10.32
N ASN A 209 -2.99 -18.02 -11.13
CA ASN A 209 -3.30 -17.40 -12.40
C ASN A 209 -4.74 -16.91 -12.40
N VAL A 210 -4.95 -15.68 -12.84
CA VAL A 210 -6.26 -15.02 -12.85
C VAL A 210 -6.51 -14.40 -14.22
N ARG A 211 -7.71 -14.66 -14.78
CA ARG A 211 -8.23 -13.96 -15.94
C ARG A 211 -9.36 -13.03 -15.51
N LEU A 212 -9.22 -11.75 -15.77
CA LEU A 212 -10.24 -10.73 -15.55
C LEU A 212 -10.81 -10.30 -16.90
N SER A 213 -12.13 -10.28 -17.02
CA SER A 213 -12.83 -9.70 -18.17
C SER A 213 -13.61 -8.48 -17.72
N PHE A 214 -13.37 -7.33 -18.34
CA PHE A 214 -14.00 -6.06 -17.99
C PHE A 214 -15.20 -5.75 -18.91
N ALA A 215 -16.15 -4.98 -18.41
CA ALA A 215 -17.35 -4.60 -19.18
C ALA A 215 -17.02 -3.78 -20.44
N CYS A 216 -15.91 -3.03 -20.46
CA CYS A 216 -15.41 -2.32 -21.63
C CYS A 216 -14.80 -3.24 -22.71
N GLY A 217 -14.68 -4.55 -22.45
CA GLY A 217 -14.06 -5.54 -23.32
C GLY A 217 -12.57 -5.77 -23.09
N CYS A 218 -11.92 -5.01 -22.22
CA CYS A 218 -10.54 -5.29 -21.84
C CYS A 218 -10.44 -6.65 -21.13
N ILE A 219 -9.34 -7.36 -21.37
CA ILE A 219 -9.01 -8.63 -20.69
C ILE A 219 -7.64 -8.47 -20.04
N ALA A 220 -7.52 -8.92 -18.79
CA ALA A 220 -6.24 -9.01 -18.10
C ALA A 220 -5.95 -10.45 -17.65
N ASN A 221 -4.77 -10.95 -17.99
CA ASN A 221 -4.23 -12.21 -17.49
C ASN A 221 -3.11 -11.90 -16.50
N VAL A 222 -3.22 -12.41 -15.28
CA VAL A 222 -2.29 -12.13 -14.19
C VAL A 222 -1.76 -13.43 -13.63
N THR A 223 -0.45 -13.58 -13.63
CA THR A 223 0.23 -14.72 -12.99
C THR A 223 1.12 -14.21 -11.87
N ALA A 224 0.90 -14.70 -10.67
CA ALA A 224 1.78 -14.46 -9.53
C ALA A 224 2.30 -15.80 -8.99
N SER A 225 3.60 -15.86 -8.71
CA SER A 225 4.26 -17.04 -8.16
C SER A 225 5.38 -16.64 -7.22
N ARG A 226 5.44 -17.28 -6.05
CA ARG A 226 6.57 -17.18 -5.12
C ARG A 226 7.45 -18.43 -5.09
N ILE A 227 7.33 -19.29 -6.12
CA ILE A 227 8.06 -20.56 -6.26
C ILE A 227 8.80 -20.67 -7.59
N SER A 228 9.04 -19.56 -8.25
CA SER A 228 9.73 -19.52 -9.56
C SER A 228 11.23 -19.53 -9.38
N ALA A 229 11.96 -20.10 -10.36
CA ALA A 229 13.42 -20.16 -10.29
C ALA A 229 14.12 -18.80 -10.43
N LYS A 230 13.43 -17.81 -11.04
CA LYS A 230 13.97 -16.46 -11.26
C LYS A 230 12.92 -15.41 -10.93
N THR A 231 13.38 -14.24 -10.46
CA THR A 231 12.53 -13.07 -10.31
C THR A 231 12.17 -12.49 -11.66
N MET A 232 10.89 -12.21 -11.88
CA MET A 232 10.36 -11.49 -13.02
C MET A 232 9.21 -10.61 -12.56
N GLN A 233 9.27 -9.33 -12.88
CA GLN A 233 8.14 -8.42 -12.74
C GLN A 233 7.94 -7.76 -14.09
N LYS A 234 6.84 -8.07 -14.76
CA LYS A 234 6.56 -7.57 -16.09
C LYS A 234 5.07 -7.36 -16.28
N ILE A 235 4.71 -6.15 -16.71
CA ILE A 235 3.36 -5.79 -17.10
C ILE A 235 3.40 -5.36 -18.56
N ARG A 236 2.51 -5.92 -19.38
CA ARG A 236 2.36 -5.62 -20.81
C ARG A 236 0.96 -5.10 -21.09
N PHE A 237 0.88 -3.98 -21.75
CA PHE A 237 -0.36 -3.36 -22.18
C PHE A 237 -0.42 -3.36 -23.71
N PHE A 238 -1.53 -3.82 -24.24
CA PHE A 238 -1.85 -3.79 -25.66
C PHE A 238 -3.05 -2.87 -25.85
N SER A 239 -2.88 -1.80 -26.55
CA SER A 239 -3.88 -0.77 -26.80
C SER A 239 -3.88 -0.35 -28.28
N PRO A 240 -4.90 0.38 -28.79
CA PRO A 240 -4.88 0.88 -30.16
C PRO A 240 -3.67 1.76 -30.47
N GLU A 241 -3.14 2.45 -29.45
CA GLU A 241 -1.99 3.36 -29.56
C GLU A 241 -0.65 2.59 -29.63
N GLY A 242 -0.64 1.29 -29.27
CA GLY A 242 0.55 0.48 -29.35
C GLY A 242 0.74 -0.52 -28.21
N TYR A 243 1.94 -1.07 -28.15
CA TYR A 243 2.41 -1.99 -27.15
C TYR A 243 3.33 -1.27 -26.15
N HIS A 244 3.02 -1.41 -24.85
CA HIS A 244 3.81 -0.85 -23.77
C HIS A 244 4.15 -1.94 -22.75
N ALA A 245 5.38 -1.94 -22.24
CA ALA A 245 5.83 -2.89 -21.23
C ALA A 245 6.72 -2.21 -20.17
N VAL A 246 6.53 -2.61 -18.94
CA VAL A 246 7.33 -2.22 -17.78
C VAL A 246 7.69 -3.47 -16.96
#